data_6bd9b7f467d449de05b66abeeb6b5f9f
#
_entry.id   6bd9b7f467d449de05b66abeeb6b5f9f
#
_cell.length_a   1.000
_cell.length_b   1.000
_cell.length_c   1.000
_cell.angle_alpha   90.00
_cell.angle_beta   90.00
_cell.angle_gamma   90.00
#
_symmetry.space_group_name_H-M   'P 1'
#
loop_
_entity.id
_entity.type
_entity.pdbx_description
1 polymer ?
#
loop_
_entity_poly.entity_id
_entity_poly.type
_entity_poly.pdbx_seq_one_letter_code
_entity_poly.pdbx_strand_id
1 'polypeptide(L)'
;MRSTAILLLMLVIASVAPAQKLTFQKGTFSSNYASDDWILNKGDGPRACKLFIQFDTPFTSAPTVIVNLTGVDAPTEHGLRVSLKVDKVSVSGFVLKIETWEDSRLNGVEGTWFAISKND
;
A
#
# COMPACT_ATOMS: atom_id res chain seq x y z
N MET A 1 -1.98 1.85 73.84
CA MET A 1 -1.40 2.28 72.54
C MET A 1 -2.30 1.83 71.40
N ARG A 2 -2.95 2.77 70.80
CA ARG A 2 -3.76 2.46 69.61
C ARG A 2 -2.91 2.70 68.36
N SER A 3 -2.56 1.65 67.68
CA SER A 3 -1.90 1.77 66.37
C SER A 3 -2.98 2.08 65.33
N THR A 4 -2.98 3.30 64.86
CA THR A 4 -3.79 3.67 63.69
C THR A 4 -3.09 3.14 62.45
N ALA A 5 -3.62 2.05 61.88
CA ALA A 5 -3.20 1.59 60.57
C ALA A 5 -3.78 2.57 59.56
N ILE A 6 -2.91 3.40 58.99
CA ILE A 6 -3.27 4.23 57.83
C ILE A 6 -3.30 3.30 56.63
N LEU A 7 -4.52 2.91 56.25
CA LEU A 7 -4.71 2.19 54.99
C LEU A 7 -4.49 3.19 53.87
N LEU A 8 -3.29 3.23 53.32
CA LEU A 8 -3.02 4.01 52.13
C LEU A 8 -3.70 3.30 50.93
N LEU A 9 -4.92 3.75 50.65
CA LEU A 9 -5.61 3.29 49.44
C LEU A 9 -4.88 3.90 48.23
N MET A 10 -3.94 3.16 47.67
CA MET A 10 -3.37 3.53 46.35
C MET A 10 -4.47 3.37 45.32
N LEU A 11 -5.10 4.48 44.98
CA LEU A 11 -5.97 4.55 43.81
C LEU A 11 -5.09 4.48 42.58
N VAL A 12 -4.88 3.28 42.08
CA VAL A 12 -4.23 3.10 40.79
C VAL A 12 -5.23 3.57 39.74
N ILE A 13 -5.14 4.84 39.35
CA ILE A 13 -5.85 5.34 38.20
C ILE A 13 -5.13 4.73 36.97
N ALA A 14 -5.60 3.57 36.54
CA ALA A 14 -5.20 3.05 35.23
C ALA A 14 -5.78 4.02 34.20
N SER A 15 -4.96 4.95 33.72
CA SER A 15 -5.32 5.74 32.54
C SER A 15 -5.32 4.79 31.36
N VAL A 16 -6.51 4.33 30.96
CA VAL A 16 -6.69 3.63 29.70
C VAL A 16 -6.52 4.69 28.61
N ALA A 17 -5.32 4.76 28.03
CA ALA A 17 -5.15 5.53 26.79
C ALA A 17 -6.15 4.98 25.76
N PRO A 18 -6.98 5.85 25.13
CA PRO A 18 -7.88 5.37 24.09
C PRO A 18 -7.04 4.65 23.03
N ALA A 19 -7.40 3.40 22.72
CA ALA A 19 -6.76 2.64 21.68
C ALA A 19 -6.88 3.44 20.36
N GLN A 20 -5.75 3.75 19.72
CA GLN A 20 -5.77 4.38 18.40
C GLN A 20 -6.51 3.45 17.45
N LYS A 21 -7.57 3.96 16.83
CA LYS A 21 -8.25 3.23 15.78
C LYS A 21 -7.42 3.30 14.52
N LEU A 22 -7.00 2.14 14.02
CA LEU A 22 -6.42 2.01 12.70
C LEU A 22 -7.54 1.71 11.72
N THR A 23 -7.60 2.48 10.65
CA THR A 23 -8.45 2.20 9.50
C THR A 23 -7.60 1.49 8.46
N PHE A 24 -8.09 0.39 7.98
CA PHE A 24 -7.37 -0.49 7.08
C PHE A 24 -8.24 -0.80 5.86
N GLN A 25 -7.68 -0.71 4.68
CA GLN A 25 -8.28 -1.18 3.43
C GLN A 25 -7.26 -1.99 2.64
N LYS A 26 -7.74 -2.91 1.85
CA LYS A 26 -6.91 -3.75 0.98
C LYS A 26 -7.62 -4.00 -0.34
N GLY A 27 -6.85 -4.35 -1.35
CA GLY A 27 -7.37 -4.72 -2.64
C GLY A 27 -6.35 -5.42 -3.50
N THR A 28 -6.74 -5.68 -4.72
CA THR A 28 -5.89 -6.27 -5.74
C THR A 28 -5.78 -5.31 -6.92
N PHE A 29 -4.71 -5.47 -7.69
CA PHE A 29 -4.57 -4.78 -8.96
C PHE A 29 -4.07 -5.76 -10.02
N SER A 30 -4.46 -5.49 -11.26
CA SER A 30 -3.98 -6.22 -12.43
C SER A 30 -3.99 -5.28 -13.62
N SER A 31 -2.92 -5.33 -14.40
CA SER A 31 -2.84 -4.58 -15.65
C SER A 31 -1.99 -5.35 -16.65
N ASN A 32 -2.34 -5.28 -17.92
CA ASN A 32 -1.69 -6.04 -18.97
C ASN A 32 -1.84 -5.39 -20.34
N TYR A 33 -1.26 -6.03 -21.36
CA TYR A 33 -1.25 -5.55 -22.74
C TYR A 33 -2.64 -5.37 -23.38
N ALA A 34 -3.71 -5.90 -22.77
CA ALA A 34 -5.07 -5.67 -23.24
C ALA A 34 -5.56 -4.25 -22.93
N SER A 35 -4.90 -3.53 -22.04
CA SER A 35 -5.15 -2.12 -21.79
C SER A 35 -4.44 -1.26 -22.85
N ASP A 36 -5.14 -0.26 -23.38
CA ASP A 36 -4.59 0.65 -24.39
C ASP A 36 -3.40 1.47 -23.86
N ASP A 37 -3.33 1.68 -22.55
CA ASP A 37 -2.26 2.44 -21.90
C ASP A 37 -1.01 1.61 -21.61
N TRP A 38 -1.04 0.31 -21.85
CA TRP A 38 0.08 -0.57 -21.58
C TRP A 38 1.16 -0.46 -22.64
N ILE A 39 2.35 -0.04 -22.24
CA ILE A 39 3.50 0.11 -23.13
C ILE A 39 4.71 -0.75 -22.73
N LEU A 40 4.59 -1.54 -21.66
CA LEU A 40 5.73 -2.26 -21.08
C LEU A 40 6.09 -3.54 -21.83
N ASN A 41 5.29 -3.96 -22.80
CA ASN A 41 5.54 -5.12 -23.65
C ASN A 41 6.34 -4.80 -24.92
N LYS A 42 6.78 -3.57 -25.07
CA LYS A 42 7.50 -3.11 -26.26
C LYS A 42 8.50 -1.99 -25.92
N GLY A 43 9.44 -1.74 -26.84
CA GLY A 43 10.45 -0.72 -26.67
C GLY A 43 11.60 -1.18 -25.76
N ASP A 44 12.58 -0.32 -25.59
CA ASP A 44 13.74 -0.50 -24.73
C ASP A 44 13.92 0.74 -23.84
N GLY A 45 14.78 0.61 -22.83
CA GLY A 45 15.04 1.67 -21.88
C GLY A 45 13.96 1.84 -20.83
N PRO A 46 14.05 2.90 -20.00
CA PRO A 46 13.08 3.15 -18.93
C PRO A 46 11.68 3.41 -19.48
N ARG A 47 10.71 2.65 -19.02
CA ARG A 47 9.29 2.78 -19.40
C ARG A 47 8.43 2.57 -18.17
N ALA A 48 7.28 3.22 -18.13
CA ALA A 48 6.35 3.12 -17.02
C ALA A 48 4.91 3.13 -17.49
N CYS A 49 4.06 2.43 -16.76
CA CYS A 49 2.62 2.57 -16.80
C CYS A 49 2.13 3.04 -15.44
N LYS A 50 1.10 3.86 -15.45
CA LYS A 50 0.47 4.36 -14.22
C LYS A 50 -0.94 3.81 -14.13
N LEU A 51 -1.29 3.35 -12.94
CA LEU A 51 -2.61 2.85 -12.62
C LEU A 51 -3.13 3.63 -11.41
N PHE A 52 -4.30 4.25 -11.55
CA PHE A 52 -4.95 4.92 -10.44
C PHE A 52 -5.79 3.90 -9.66
N ILE A 53 -5.54 3.80 -8.36
CA ILE A 53 -6.28 2.93 -7.46
C ILE A 53 -7.08 3.79 -6.49
N GLN A 54 -8.39 3.68 -6.56
CA GLN A 54 -9.31 4.39 -5.70
C GLN A 54 -9.67 3.51 -4.50
N PHE A 55 -9.66 4.10 -3.29
CA PHE A 55 -10.15 3.42 -2.10
C PHE A 55 -11.67 3.30 -2.14
N ASP A 56 -12.21 2.23 -1.57
CA ASP A 56 -13.67 2.04 -1.48
C ASP A 56 -14.32 3.15 -0.66
N THR A 57 -13.65 3.55 0.41
CA THR A 57 -14.07 4.65 1.28
C THR A 57 -12.90 5.59 1.49
N PRO A 58 -13.07 6.90 1.34
CA PRO A 58 -11.99 7.84 1.64
C PRO A 58 -11.53 7.74 3.09
N PHE A 59 -10.21 7.84 3.28
CA PHE A 59 -9.63 7.98 4.63
C PHE A 59 -9.83 9.41 5.14
N THR A 60 -9.76 9.59 6.45
CA THR A 60 -9.80 10.94 7.06
C THR A 60 -8.46 11.67 6.94
N SER A 61 -7.38 10.93 6.83
CA SER A 61 -6.04 11.42 6.53
C SER A 61 -5.36 10.49 5.55
N ALA A 62 -4.40 11.00 4.78
CA ALA A 62 -3.68 10.20 3.80
C ALA A 62 -3.04 8.96 4.45
N PRO A 63 -3.33 7.76 3.95
CA PRO A 63 -2.82 6.52 4.54
C PRO A 63 -1.37 6.24 4.14
N THR A 64 -0.76 5.30 4.83
CA THR A 64 0.43 4.61 4.34
C THR A 64 0.00 3.48 3.45
N VAL A 65 0.56 3.40 2.24
CA VAL A 65 0.21 2.39 1.24
C VAL A 65 1.39 1.46 1.00
N ILE A 66 1.12 0.17 1.03
CA ILE A 66 2.08 -0.89 0.73
C ILE A 66 1.54 -1.69 -0.45
N VAL A 67 2.38 -1.95 -1.44
CA VAL A 67 2.03 -2.76 -2.61
C VAL A 67 2.93 -3.99 -2.68
N ASN A 68 2.37 -5.10 -3.13
CA ASN A 68 3.08 -6.35 -3.33
C ASN A 68 2.82 -6.89 -4.72
N LEU A 69 3.87 -7.35 -5.38
CA LEU A 69 3.79 -8.05 -6.64
C LEU A 69 3.45 -9.52 -6.38
N THR A 70 2.40 -10.04 -7.00
CA THR A 70 2.00 -11.44 -6.87
C THR A 70 2.13 -12.23 -8.17
N GLY A 71 2.22 -11.55 -9.29
CA GLY A 71 2.40 -12.22 -10.58
C GLY A 71 2.96 -11.30 -11.64
N VAL A 72 3.79 -11.88 -12.52
CA VAL A 72 4.34 -11.22 -13.69
C VAL A 72 4.22 -12.16 -14.87
N ASP A 73 3.70 -11.65 -15.97
CA ASP A 73 3.73 -12.31 -17.26
C ASP A 73 4.75 -11.60 -18.16
N ALA A 74 5.79 -12.30 -18.53
CA ALA A 74 6.89 -11.76 -19.34
C ALA A 74 7.45 -12.82 -20.29
N PRO A 75 7.85 -12.43 -21.51
CA PRO A 75 8.52 -13.36 -22.42
C PRO A 75 9.89 -13.78 -21.86
N THR A 76 10.29 -15.01 -22.15
CA THR A 76 11.52 -15.60 -21.62
C THR A 76 12.80 -15.17 -22.34
N GLU A 77 12.69 -14.54 -23.52
CA GLU A 77 13.84 -14.14 -24.34
C GLU A 77 14.58 -12.91 -23.80
N HIS A 78 13.93 -12.17 -22.90
CA HIS A 78 14.48 -10.94 -22.32
C HIS A 78 14.67 -11.08 -20.81
N GLY A 79 15.58 -10.31 -20.27
CA GLY A 79 15.73 -10.22 -18.82
C GLY A 79 14.47 -9.67 -18.16
N LEU A 80 14.17 -10.11 -16.96
CA LEU A 80 13.01 -9.63 -16.21
C LEU A 80 13.41 -8.49 -15.26
N ARG A 81 12.83 -7.32 -15.48
CA ARG A 81 13.00 -6.15 -14.64
C ARG A 81 11.65 -5.54 -14.39
N VAL A 82 11.29 -5.42 -13.13
CA VAL A 82 10.01 -4.83 -12.71
C VAL A 82 10.19 -4.08 -11.41
N SER A 83 9.57 -2.92 -11.32
CA SER A 83 9.51 -2.13 -10.10
C SER A 83 8.09 -1.58 -9.94
N LEU A 84 7.59 -1.64 -8.72
CA LEU A 84 6.33 -1.03 -8.34
C LEU A 84 6.63 0.14 -7.40
N LYS A 85 6.06 1.30 -7.70
CA LYS A 85 6.18 2.49 -6.85
C LYS A 85 4.82 3.06 -6.55
N VAL A 86 4.61 3.38 -5.29
CA VAL A 86 3.42 4.12 -4.83
C VAL A 86 3.72 5.61 -4.94
N ASP A 87 2.83 6.33 -5.59
CA ASP A 87 2.95 7.77 -5.81
C ASP A 87 1.62 8.47 -5.53
N LYS A 88 1.68 9.75 -5.23
CA LYS A 88 0.50 10.63 -5.06
C LYS A 88 -0.56 10.03 -4.15
N VAL A 89 -0.18 9.59 -2.96
CA VAL A 89 -1.13 9.10 -1.98
C VAL A 89 -2.00 10.24 -1.46
N SER A 90 -3.31 10.03 -1.50
CA SER A 90 -4.31 10.94 -0.98
C SER A 90 -5.32 10.19 -0.12
N VAL A 91 -6.29 10.90 0.43
CA VAL A 91 -7.37 10.27 1.19
C VAL A 91 -8.28 9.39 0.32
N SER A 92 -8.34 9.63 -0.99
CA SER A 92 -9.23 8.93 -1.91
C SER A 92 -8.57 7.82 -2.72
N GLY A 93 -7.25 7.78 -2.79
CA GLY A 93 -6.55 6.78 -3.58
C GLY A 93 -5.07 7.08 -3.74
N PHE A 94 -4.43 6.32 -4.63
CA PHE A 94 -3.02 6.50 -4.95
C PHE A 94 -2.75 6.12 -6.41
N VAL A 95 -1.60 6.54 -6.90
CA VAL A 95 -1.10 6.12 -8.20
C VAL A 95 -0.09 5.00 -7.99
N LEU A 96 -0.31 3.88 -8.66
CA LEU A 96 0.66 2.81 -8.77
C LEU A 96 1.44 3.00 -10.07
N LYS A 97 2.75 3.15 -9.96
CA LYS A 97 3.65 3.25 -11.09
C LYS A 97 4.36 1.91 -11.28
N ILE A 98 4.15 1.29 -12.43
CA ILE A 98 4.76 0.03 -12.82
C ILE A 98 5.87 0.36 -13.82
N GLU A 99 7.10 -0.02 -13.51
CA GLU A 99 8.27 0.34 -14.30
C GLU A 99 9.02 -0.90 -14.78
N THR A 100 9.61 -0.78 -15.96
CA THR A 100 10.60 -1.71 -16.50
C THR A 100 11.69 -0.91 -17.19
N TRP A 101 12.83 -1.54 -17.50
CA TRP A 101 13.97 -0.86 -18.11
C TRP A 101 14.83 -1.84 -18.91
N GLU A 102 15.77 -1.27 -19.66
CA GLU A 102 16.60 -2.02 -20.61
C GLU A 102 15.74 -2.78 -21.64
N ASP A 103 16.06 -4.02 -21.94
CA ASP A 103 15.34 -4.84 -22.91
C ASP A 103 14.18 -5.65 -22.31
N SER A 104 13.89 -5.47 -21.03
CA SER A 104 12.81 -6.18 -20.35
C SER A 104 11.45 -5.85 -20.95
N ARG A 105 10.60 -6.86 -21.07
CA ARG A 105 9.25 -6.74 -21.61
C ARG A 105 8.27 -7.40 -20.67
N LEU A 106 7.24 -6.66 -20.32
CA LEU A 106 6.20 -7.14 -19.43
C LEU A 106 4.88 -7.20 -20.18
N ASN A 107 4.25 -8.37 -20.22
CA ASN A 107 2.92 -8.54 -20.80
C ASN A 107 1.82 -8.22 -19.78
N GLY A 108 2.10 -8.39 -18.53
CA GLY A 108 1.16 -8.11 -17.44
C GLY A 108 1.78 -8.19 -16.07
N VAL A 109 1.15 -7.52 -15.14
CA VAL A 109 1.52 -7.52 -13.71
C VAL A 109 0.26 -7.62 -12.89
N GLU A 110 0.32 -8.35 -11.78
CA GLU A 110 -0.74 -8.39 -10.80
C GLU A 110 -0.17 -8.33 -9.39
N GLY A 111 -0.97 -7.86 -8.46
CA GLY A 111 -0.55 -7.74 -7.09
C GLY A 111 -1.65 -7.38 -6.12
N THR A 112 -1.24 -7.08 -4.91
CA THR A 112 -2.10 -6.64 -3.82
C THR A 112 -1.62 -5.32 -3.27
N TRP A 113 -2.52 -4.59 -2.61
CA TRP A 113 -2.18 -3.38 -1.91
C TRP A 113 -2.87 -3.33 -0.55
N PHE A 114 -2.26 -2.63 0.38
CA PHE A 114 -2.76 -2.35 1.71
C PHE A 114 -2.61 -0.87 2.00
N ALA A 115 -3.64 -0.28 2.59
CA ALA A 115 -3.62 1.11 3.03
C ALA A 115 -4.02 1.18 4.50
N ILE A 116 -3.22 1.85 5.30
CA ILE A 116 -3.40 1.95 6.75
C ILE A 116 -3.31 3.41 7.15
N SER A 117 -4.30 3.88 7.90
CA SER A 117 -4.32 5.22 8.46
C SER A 117 -4.73 5.20 9.92
N LYS A 118 -4.21 6.15 10.68
CA LYS A 118 -4.65 6.40 12.04
C LYS A 118 -5.85 7.33 12.00
N ASN A 119 -6.92 6.94 12.67
CA ASN A 119 -8.05 7.83 12.93
C ASN A 119 -7.84 8.47 14.31
N ASP A 120 -7.81 9.76 14.31
CA ASP A 120 -7.82 10.55 15.55
C ASP A 120 -9.23 10.59 16.15
#